data_946b3161976a94cda8265d75273b2fc8
#
_entry.id   946b3161976a94cda8265d75273b2fc8
#
_cell.length_a   1.000
_cell.length_b   1.000
_cell.length_c   1.000
_cell.angle_alpha   90.00
_cell.angle_beta   90.00
_cell.angle_gamma   90.00
#
_symmetry.space_group_name_H-M   'P 1'
#
loop_
_entity.id
_entity.type
_entity.pdbx_description
1 polymer ?
#
loop_
_entity_poly.entity_id
_entity_poly.type
_entity_poly.pdbx_seq_one_letter_code
_entity_poly.pdbx_strand_id
1 'polypeptide(L)'
;NLLFGTVDTYLIWKLTKGKHHLTDATNASRTMLFNINNNTWDKEILKKLSIPKSILPDVKNSADNFGITNKKIVGYEIPISAVLGDQQAAAVGQSCFKKGSIKSTYGTGAFVIMNTGSKKIFSKNKLLTTICYRLNGKNTFALEGSIFIAGAGVQWLRDKLKLINNAYDTEQIAKSKKNNEGVYVVPAFSGMGAPYWRPDTRGVITCLLYTSPS
;
A
#
# COMPACT_ATOMS: atom_id res chain seq x y z
N ASN A 1 18.55 19.04 15.64
CA ASN A 1 18.01 19.15 14.29
C ASN A 1 16.98 18.04 14.10
N LEU A 2 15.79 18.41 13.58
CA LEU A 2 14.74 17.46 13.24
C LEU A 2 14.96 16.97 11.79
N LEU A 3 14.81 15.65 11.56
CA LEU A 3 14.77 15.05 10.23
C LEU A 3 13.46 14.30 10.07
N PHE A 4 12.90 14.33 8.87
CA PHE A 4 11.72 13.57 8.48
C PHE A 4 12.14 12.31 7.71
N GLY A 5 11.39 11.23 7.86
CA GLY A 5 11.56 10.04 7.06
C GLY A 5 10.39 9.09 7.19
N THR A 6 10.19 8.30 6.16
CA THR A 6 9.37 7.10 6.17
C THR A 6 10.14 5.98 6.87
N VAL A 7 9.51 4.82 7.08
CA VAL A 7 10.13 3.70 7.83
C VAL A 7 11.46 3.27 7.22
N ASP A 8 11.55 3.22 5.90
CA ASP A 8 12.78 2.89 5.17
C ASP A 8 13.92 3.89 5.46
N THR A 9 13.61 5.20 5.45
CA THR A 9 14.59 6.24 5.81
C THR A 9 15.12 6.04 7.22
N TYR A 10 14.24 5.75 8.17
CA TYR A 10 14.63 5.48 9.55
C TYR A 10 15.51 4.23 9.65
N LEU A 11 15.16 3.16 8.93
CA LEU A 11 15.95 1.93 8.90
C LEU A 11 17.34 2.17 8.31
N ILE A 12 17.44 2.85 7.16
CA ILE A 12 18.72 3.22 6.54
C ILE A 12 19.56 4.03 7.53
N TRP A 13 18.96 5.06 8.13
CA TRP A 13 19.67 5.92 9.08
C TRP A 13 20.17 5.12 10.28
N LYS A 14 19.36 4.24 10.86
CA LYS A 14 19.78 3.35 11.95
C LYS A 14 20.87 2.37 11.53
N LEU A 15 20.66 1.64 10.45
CA LEU A 15 21.58 0.61 9.96
C LEU A 15 22.94 1.20 9.57
N THR A 16 22.98 2.44 9.08
CA THR A 16 24.21 3.16 8.72
C THR A 16 24.77 4.01 9.85
N LYS A 17 24.20 3.92 11.07
CA LYS A 17 24.60 4.69 12.25
C LYS A 17 24.58 6.22 12.01
N GLY A 18 23.50 6.70 11.39
CA GLY A 18 23.27 8.12 11.14
C GLY A 18 24.02 8.72 9.95
N LYS A 19 24.72 7.91 9.14
CA LYS A 19 25.51 8.42 8.01
C LYS A 19 24.68 8.82 6.80
N HIS A 20 23.53 8.18 6.60
CA HIS A 20 22.71 8.38 5.39
C HIS A 20 21.26 8.67 5.76
N HIS A 21 20.73 9.75 5.18
CA HIS A 21 19.33 10.17 5.29
C HIS A 21 18.70 10.08 3.89
N LEU A 22 18.30 8.87 3.52
CA LEU A 22 17.89 8.50 2.16
C LEU A 22 16.53 7.81 2.17
N THR A 23 15.82 7.91 1.07
CA THR A 23 14.62 7.12 0.74
C THR A 23 14.64 6.74 -0.73
N ASP A 24 13.74 5.85 -1.16
CA ASP A 24 13.55 5.58 -2.58
C ASP A 24 12.30 6.29 -3.15
N ALA A 25 12.18 6.29 -4.48
CA ALA A 25 11.07 6.96 -5.15
C ALA A 25 9.70 6.34 -4.81
N THR A 26 9.63 5.05 -4.48
CA THR A 26 8.37 4.38 -4.15
C THR A 26 7.85 4.84 -2.79
N ASN A 27 8.70 4.87 -1.77
CA ASN A 27 8.37 5.39 -0.45
C ASN A 27 8.08 6.89 -0.49
N ALA A 28 8.91 7.68 -1.18
CA ALA A 28 8.68 9.12 -1.34
C ALA A 28 7.31 9.41 -1.95
N SER A 29 6.87 8.64 -2.95
CA SER A 29 5.57 8.81 -3.61
C SER A 29 4.36 8.59 -2.69
N ARG A 30 4.54 7.97 -1.52
CA ARG A 30 3.48 7.72 -0.52
C ARG A 30 3.29 8.86 0.47
N THR A 31 4.19 9.84 0.48
CA THR A 31 4.19 10.93 1.47
C THR A 31 3.20 12.05 1.16
N MET A 32 2.63 12.10 -0.03
CA MET A 32 1.89 13.24 -0.62
C MET A 32 2.72 14.53 -0.76
N LEU A 33 4.01 14.47 -0.46
CA LEU A 33 4.96 15.60 -0.59
C LEU A 33 5.83 15.50 -1.84
N PHE A 34 5.87 14.30 -2.46
CA PHE A 34 6.71 14.01 -3.61
C PHE A 34 5.93 14.08 -4.92
N ASN A 35 6.43 14.87 -5.86
CA ASN A 35 5.83 15.04 -7.18
C ASN A 35 6.36 13.96 -8.14
N ILE A 36 5.52 12.99 -8.45
CA ILE A 36 5.86 11.87 -9.35
C ILE A 36 6.02 12.28 -10.82
N ASN A 37 5.72 13.54 -11.18
CA ASN A 37 5.90 14.04 -12.54
C ASN A 37 7.34 14.44 -12.82
N ASN A 38 7.96 15.10 -11.86
CA ASN A 38 9.34 15.61 -11.97
C ASN A 38 10.34 14.91 -11.05
N ASN A 39 9.88 13.91 -10.26
CA ASN A 39 10.68 13.13 -9.32
C ASN A 39 11.38 13.99 -8.24
N THR A 40 10.71 15.02 -7.76
CA THR A 40 11.23 15.90 -6.72
C THR A 40 10.20 16.10 -5.61
N TRP A 41 10.67 16.53 -4.44
CA TRP A 41 9.80 17.07 -3.40
C TRP A 41 9.07 18.29 -3.95
N ASP A 42 7.73 18.34 -3.79
CA ASP A 42 6.88 19.37 -4.36
C ASP A 42 7.01 20.70 -3.59
N LYS A 43 7.61 21.68 -4.23
CA LYS A 43 7.90 22.98 -3.61
C LYS A 43 6.65 23.74 -3.18
N GLU A 44 5.54 23.64 -3.92
CA GLU A 44 4.30 24.34 -3.60
C GLU A 44 3.61 23.72 -2.39
N ILE A 45 3.55 22.38 -2.36
CA ILE A 45 2.99 21.65 -1.22
C ILE A 45 3.83 21.91 0.03
N LEU A 46 5.16 21.82 -0.06
CA LEU A 46 6.04 22.10 1.07
C LEU A 46 5.86 23.52 1.60
N LYS A 47 5.73 24.50 0.70
CA LYS A 47 5.48 25.90 1.08
C LYS A 47 4.13 26.06 1.79
N LYS A 48 3.05 25.47 1.24
CA LYS A 48 1.71 25.52 1.85
C LYS A 48 1.65 24.91 3.24
N LEU A 49 2.39 23.83 3.46
CA LEU A 49 2.44 23.12 4.75
C LEU A 49 3.55 23.62 5.67
N SER A 50 4.32 24.65 5.25
CA SER A 50 5.44 25.18 6.01
C SER A 50 6.50 24.13 6.37
N ILE A 51 6.73 23.16 5.46
CA ILE A 51 7.70 22.08 5.65
C ILE A 51 9.05 22.51 5.02
N PRO A 52 10.12 22.63 5.81
CA PRO A 52 11.45 22.93 5.27
C PRO A 52 11.97 21.76 4.44
N LYS A 53 12.44 22.03 3.21
CA LYS A 53 13.02 20.96 2.37
C LYS A 53 14.24 20.29 3.03
N SER A 54 14.96 21.01 3.86
CA SER A 54 16.19 20.52 4.55
C SER A 54 15.95 19.35 5.51
N ILE A 55 14.70 19.11 5.94
CA ILE A 55 14.38 17.98 6.81
C ILE A 55 14.03 16.71 6.04
N LEU A 56 13.87 16.79 4.72
CA LEU A 56 13.44 15.67 3.88
C LEU A 56 14.65 14.87 3.37
N PRO A 57 14.53 13.53 3.24
CA PRO A 57 15.61 12.68 2.75
C PRO A 57 15.88 12.90 1.26
N ASP A 58 17.08 12.56 0.82
CA ASP A 58 17.38 12.46 -0.60
C ASP A 58 16.74 11.23 -1.22
N VAL A 59 16.14 11.39 -2.41
CA VAL A 59 15.36 10.35 -3.07
C VAL A 59 16.19 9.63 -4.13
N LYS A 60 16.44 8.36 -3.89
CA LYS A 60 17.23 7.44 -4.74
C LYS A 60 16.36 6.62 -5.69
N ASN A 61 16.98 5.89 -6.63
CA ASN A 61 16.32 4.79 -7.33
C ASN A 61 15.97 3.67 -6.36
N SER A 62 15.06 2.78 -6.76
CA SER A 62 14.69 1.64 -5.91
C SER A 62 15.81 0.60 -5.78
N ALA A 63 16.66 0.48 -6.81
CA ALA A 63 17.96 -0.19 -6.73
C ALA A 63 19.05 0.87 -6.86
N ASP A 64 19.78 1.13 -5.80
CA ASP A 64 20.80 2.18 -5.69
C ASP A 64 21.71 1.91 -4.49
N ASN A 65 22.73 2.73 -4.30
CA ASN A 65 23.57 2.68 -3.11
C ASN A 65 22.92 3.48 -1.98
N PHE A 66 22.39 2.79 -0.99
CA PHE A 66 21.85 3.37 0.24
C PHE A 66 22.83 3.35 1.42
N GLY A 67 24.07 2.93 1.18
CA GLY A 67 25.13 2.84 2.17
C GLY A 67 25.43 1.40 2.58
N ILE A 68 26.23 1.28 3.63
CA ILE A 68 26.68 -0.01 4.18
C ILE A 68 26.24 -0.07 5.66
N THR A 69 25.72 -1.21 6.07
CA THR A 69 25.33 -1.42 7.46
C THR A 69 26.51 -1.30 8.41
N ASN A 70 26.25 -0.78 9.59
CA ASN A 70 27.29 -0.70 10.61
C ASN A 70 27.44 -2.05 11.34
N LYS A 71 28.66 -2.60 11.36
CA LYS A 71 28.99 -3.87 12.00
C LYS A 71 28.52 -3.97 13.46
N LYS A 72 28.52 -2.86 14.20
CA LYS A 72 28.07 -2.85 15.60
C LYS A 72 26.55 -3.06 15.76
N ILE A 73 25.78 -2.93 14.67
CA ILE A 73 24.32 -3.05 14.71
C ILE A 73 23.86 -4.44 14.24
N VAL A 74 24.42 -4.92 13.12
CA VAL A 74 24.00 -6.18 12.50
C VAL A 74 25.08 -7.26 12.49
N GLY A 75 26.26 -6.99 13.08
CA GLY A 75 27.38 -7.93 13.13
C GLY A 75 28.29 -7.91 11.90
N TYR A 76 27.81 -7.43 10.77
CA TYR A 76 28.52 -7.41 9.49
C TYR A 76 28.34 -6.09 8.75
N GLU A 77 29.25 -5.81 7.82
CA GLU A 77 29.14 -4.72 6.87
C GLU A 77 28.48 -5.22 5.59
N ILE A 78 27.20 -4.91 5.40
CA ILE A 78 26.39 -5.38 4.28
C ILE A 78 25.94 -4.17 3.48
N PRO A 79 26.18 -4.13 2.14
CA PRO A 79 25.64 -3.07 1.29
C PRO A 79 24.11 -3.08 1.28
N ILE A 80 23.49 -1.91 1.44
CA ILE A 80 22.05 -1.72 1.27
C ILE A 80 21.85 -1.30 -0.19
N SER A 81 21.46 -2.24 -1.04
CA SER A 81 21.45 -2.08 -2.50
C SER A 81 20.08 -1.85 -3.10
N ALA A 82 19.02 -2.03 -2.32
CA ALA A 82 17.65 -1.80 -2.76
C ALA A 82 16.74 -1.41 -1.59
N VAL A 83 15.80 -0.51 -1.91
CA VAL A 83 14.74 -0.06 -1.00
C VAL A 83 13.46 0.14 -1.80
N LEU A 84 12.34 -0.41 -1.31
CA LEU A 84 11.01 -0.24 -1.90
C LEU A 84 9.96 -0.17 -0.80
N GLY A 85 8.86 0.51 -1.07
CA GLY A 85 7.66 0.38 -0.26
C GLY A 85 7.15 -1.07 -0.27
N ASP A 86 6.46 -1.50 0.79
CA ASP A 86 6.03 -2.89 0.99
C ASP A 86 5.19 -3.44 -0.18
N GLN A 87 4.24 -2.65 -0.67
CA GLN A 87 3.37 -3.04 -1.79
C GLN A 87 4.15 -3.15 -3.11
N GLN A 88 5.10 -2.26 -3.33
CA GLN A 88 5.98 -2.26 -4.49
C GLN A 88 6.99 -3.42 -4.41
N ALA A 89 7.57 -3.66 -3.25
CA ALA A 89 8.43 -4.81 -3.00
C ALA A 89 7.70 -6.13 -3.28
N ALA A 90 6.43 -6.24 -2.85
CA ALA A 90 5.60 -7.40 -3.16
C ALA A 90 5.30 -7.54 -4.66
N ALA A 91 5.11 -6.42 -5.40
CA ALA A 91 4.95 -6.48 -6.85
C ALA A 91 6.22 -7.00 -7.55
N VAL A 92 7.40 -6.55 -7.10
CA VAL A 92 8.70 -7.06 -7.57
C VAL A 92 8.86 -8.54 -7.23
N GLY A 93 8.57 -8.93 -5.98
CA GLY A 93 8.65 -10.33 -5.52
C GLY A 93 7.70 -11.28 -6.27
N GLN A 94 6.57 -10.78 -6.75
CA GLN A 94 5.61 -11.50 -7.61
C GLN A 94 5.94 -11.37 -9.11
N SER A 95 7.12 -10.85 -9.45
CA SER A 95 7.59 -10.69 -10.84
C SER A 95 6.65 -9.85 -11.73
N CYS A 96 5.98 -8.85 -11.15
CA CYS A 96 5.08 -7.95 -11.88
C CYS A 96 5.85 -6.90 -12.69
N PHE A 97 6.79 -7.32 -13.54
CA PHE A 97 7.62 -6.42 -14.34
C PHE A 97 6.99 -6.04 -15.67
N LYS A 98 6.11 -6.87 -16.22
CA LYS A 98 5.45 -6.58 -17.49
C LYS A 98 4.30 -5.61 -17.30
N LYS A 99 4.13 -4.69 -18.25
CA LYS A 99 2.94 -3.83 -18.30
C LYS A 99 1.67 -4.69 -18.34
N GLY A 100 0.72 -4.37 -17.47
CA GLY A 100 -0.53 -5.12 -17.29
C GLY A 100 -0.45 -6.24 -16.25
N SER A 101 0.75 -6.59 -15.74
CA SER A 101 0.86 -7.53 -14.62
C SER A 101 0.22 -6.93 -13.37
N ILE A 102 -0.52 -7.77 -12.67
CA ILE A 102 -1.28 -7.39 -11.46
C ILE A 102 -0.78 -8.23 -10.30
N LYS A 103 -0.59 -7.58 -9.16
CA LYS A 103 -0.35 -8.22 -7.86
C LYS A 103 -1.48 -7.83 -6.92
N SER A 104 -2.01 -8.78 -6.20
CA SER A 104 -3.00 -8.55 -5.15
C SER A 104 -2.49 -9.10 -3.83
N THR A 105 -2.57 -8.30 -2.77
CA THR A 105 -2.28 -8.73 -1.40
C THR A 105 -3.58 -8.78 -0.63
N TYR A 106 -3.86 -9.92 -0.02
CA TYR A 106 -5.00 -10.10 0.87
C TYR A 106 -4.48 -10.26 2.31
N GLY A 107 -4.73 -9.25 3.12
CA GLY A 107 -4.44 -9.22 4.55
C GLY A 107 -5.66 -8.70 5.30
N THR A 108 -5.48 -7.85 6.28
CA THR A 108 -6.57 -7.11 6.96
C THR A 108 -7.45 -6.39 5.95
N GLY A 109 -6.82 -5.64 5.03
CA GLY A 109 -7.41 -5.13 3.79
C GLY A 109 -6.88 -5.89 2.57
N ALA A 110 -7.29 -5.46 1.38
CA ALA A 110 -6.74 -5.95 0.12
C ALA A 110 -6.17 -4.77 -0.68
N PHE A 111 -4.98 -4.99 -1.27
CA PHE A 111 -4.26 -3.98 -2.03
C PHE A 111 -3.86 -4.57 -3.39
N VAL A 112 -4.35 -3.94 -4.44
CA VAL A 112 -4.11 -4.36 -5.82
C VAL A 112 -3.19 -3.35 -6.48
N ILE A 113 -2.10 -3.81 -7.08
CA ILE A 113 -1.19 -2.99 -7.89
C ILE A 113 -1.13 -3.56 -9.29
N MET A 114 -1.36 -2.71 -10.29
CA MET A 114 -1.20 -3.04 -11.70
C MET A 114 -0.08 -2.21 -12.32
N ASN A 115 0.95 -2.87 -12.84
CA ASN A 115 2.06 -2.22 -13.54
C ASN A 115 1.55 -1.59 -14.85
N THR A 116 1.73 -0.28 -15.03
CA THR A 116 1.34 0.46 -16.24
C THR A 116 2.51 0.77 -17.18
N GLY A 117 3.71 0.29 -16.84
CA GLY A 117 4.93 0.56 -17.58
C GLY A 117 5.39 2.02 -17.42
N SER A 118 5.99 2.57 -18.47
CA SER A 118 6.49 3.95 -18.47
C SER A 118 5.39 5.02 -18.54
N LYS A 119 4.15 4.62 -18.81
CA LYS A 119 3.02 5.56 -18.91
C LYS A 119 2.38 5.77 -17.54
N LYS A 120 2.38 7.01 -17.10
CA LYS A 120 1.58 7.47 -15.97
C LYS A 120 0.11 7.55 -16.41
N ILE A 121 -0.72 6.70 -15.82
CA ILE A 121 -2.15 6.62 -16.13
C ILE A 121 -2.92 7.20 -14.95
N PHE A 122 -3.78 8.17 -15.22
CA PHE A 122 -4.75 8.66 -14.25
C PHE A 122 -6.07 7.92 -14.43
N SER A 123 -6.48 7.22 -13.39
CA SER A 123 -7.70 6.42 -13.43
C SER A 123 -8.95 7.31 -13.43
N LYS A 124 -9.89 7.02 -14.34
CA LYS A 124 -11.24 7.62 -14.31
C LYS A 124 -12.08 7.07 -13.14
N ASN A 125 -11.67 5.95 -12.55
CA ASN A 125 -12.34 5.28 -11.45
C ASN A 125 -11.63 5.52 -10.10
N LYS A 126 -10.94 6.65 -9.96
CA LYS A 126 -10.32 7.09 -8.70
C LYS A 126 -9.32 6.09 -8.10
N LEU A 127 -8.68 5.25 -8.91
CA LEU A 127 -7.51 4.47 -8.48
C LEU A 127 -6.31 5.40 -8.34
N LEU A 128 -5.42 5.11 -7.42
CA LEU A 128 -4.22 5.90 -7.21
C LEU A 128 -3.18 5.61 -8.29
N THR A 129 -2.53 6.67 -8.79
CA THR A 129 -1.34 6.54 -9.63
C THR A 129 -0.11 6.63 -8.73
N THR A 130 0.78 5.64 -8.81
CA THR A 130 1.97 5.56 -7.97
C THR A 130 3.19 5.14 -8.79
N ILE A 131 4.38 5.26 -8.19
CA ILE A 131 5.61 4.69 -8.74
C ILE A 131 5.67 3.23 -8.31
N CYS A 132 5.78 2.31 -9.28
CA CYS A 132 5.97 0.88 -9.03
C CYS A 132 7.41 0.59 -8.60
N TYR A 133 8.37 1.16 -9.33
CA TYR A 133 9.79 1.22 -9.02
C TYR A 133 10.49 2.25 -9.90
N ARG A 134 11.67 2.71 -9.50
CA ARG A 134 12.53 3.57 -10.30
C ARG A 134 13.91 2.94 -10.47
N LEU A 135 14.34 2.77 -11.71
CA LEU A 135 15.64 2.21 -12.07
C LEU A 135 16.33 3.12 -13.08
N ASN A 136 17.61 3.40 -12.87
CA ASN A 136 18.41 4.26 -13.75
C ASN A 136 17.72 5.60 -14.10
N GLY A 137 17.10 6.22 -13.10
CA GLY A 137 16.37 7.48 -13.25
C GLY A 137 15.01 7.39 -13.96
N LYS A 138 14.59 6.19 -14.41
CA LYS A 138 13.33 5.98 -15.13
C LYS A 138 12.28 5.35 -14.23
N ASN A 139 11.10 5.96 -14.16
CA ASN A 139 9.97 5.41 -13.43
C ASN A 139 9.24 4.33 -14.23
N THR A 140 8.90 3.25 -13.56
CA THR A 140 7.78 2.39 -13.93
C THR A 140 6.63 2.77 -13.02
N PHE A 141 5.46 3.06 -13.60
CA PHE A 141 4.27 3.47 -12.87
C PHE A 141 3.32 2.31 -12.61
N ALA A 142 2.41 2.51 -11.68
CA ALA A 142 1.34 1.57 -11.40
C ALA A 142 0.03 2.30 -11.06
N LEU A 143 -1.08 1.59 -11.25
CA LEU A 143 -2.36 1.92 -10.63
C LEU A 143 -2.53 1.06 -9.38
N GLU A 144 -3.05 1.68 -8.33
CA GLU A 144 -3.30 1.03 -7.05
C GLU A 144 -4.76 1.19 -6.64
N GLY A 145 -5.36 0.07 -6.23
CA GLY A 145 -6.67 0.01 -5.57
C GLY A 145 -6.51 -0.49 -4.15
N SER A 146 -7.14 0.19 -3.19
CA SER A 146 -7.11 -0.16 -1.78
C SER A 146 -8.51 -0.50 -1.29
N ILE A 147 -8.69 -1.68 -0.72
CA ILE A 147 -9.91 -2.15 -0.05
C ILE A 147 -9.56 -2.28 1.42
N PHE A 148 -10.22 -1.51 2.28
CA PHE A 148 -9.81 -1.40 3.69
C PHE A 148 -10.11 -2.65 4.49
N ILE A 149 -11.18 -3.36 4.16
CA ILE A 149 -11.63 -4.55 4.90
C ILE A 149 -11.69 -5.74 3.95
N ALA A 150 -10.82 -6.71 4.18
CA ALA A 150 -10.82 -8.02 3.51
C ALA A 150 -10.77 -9.12 4.56
N GLY A 151 -9.60 -9.62 4.94
CA GLY A 151 -9.45 -10.62 5.99
C GLY A 151 -9.98 -10.17 7.35
N ALA A 152 -9.97 -8.87 7.64
CA ALA A 152 -10.61 -8.32 8.85
C ALA A 152 -12.12 -8.60 8.91
N GLY A 153 -12.81 -8.66 7.77
CA GLY A 153 -14.22 -9.06 7.72
C GLY A 153 -14.42 -10.51 8.16
N VAL A 154 -13.56 -11.42 7.69
CA VAL A 154 -13.59 -12.84 8.11
C VAL A 154 -13.25 -12.99 9.61
N GLN A 155 -12.23 -12.25 10.09
CA GLN A 155 -11.90 -12.23 11.52
C GLN A 155 -13.09 -11.72 12.36
N TRP A 156 -13.80 -10.71 11.88
CA TRP A 156 -14.98 -10.18 12.55
C TRP A 156 -16.12 -11.22 12.63
N LEU A 157 -16.36 -11.99 11.56
CA LEU A 157 -17.33 -13.09 11.57
C LEU A 157 -16.96 -14.15 12.63
N ARG A 158 -15.67 -14.45 12.77
CA ARG A 158 -15.17 -15.41 13.75
C ARG A 158 -15.19 -14.86 15.18
N ASP A 159 -14.55 -13.69 15.38
CA ASP A 159 -14.19 -13.23 16.73
C ASP A 159 -15.32 -12.44 17.41
N LYS A 160 -16.12 -11.72 16.62
CA LYS A 160 -17.21 -10.86 17.14
C LYS A 160 -18.57 -11.50 17.01
N LEU A 161 -18.93 -11.97 15.82
CA LEU A 161 -20.24 -12.59 15.60
C LEU A 161 -20.28 -14.07 15.99
N LYS A 162 -19.12 -14.74 16.11
CA LYS A 162 -19.03 -16.18 16.47
C LYS A 162 -19.79 -17.09 15.49
N LEU A 163 -19.89 -16.69 14.22
CA LEU A 163 -20.61 -17.45 13.17
C LEU A 163 -19.75 -18.58 12.57
N ILE A 164 -18.43 -18.51 12.73
CA ILE A 164 -17.47 -19.51 12.28
C ILE A 164 -16.42 -19.72 13.37
N ASN A 165 -15.81 -20.91 13.40
CA ASN A 165 -14.75 -21.20 14.35
C ASN A 165 -13.38 -20.88 13.76
N ASN A 166 -13.20 -21.12 12.47
CA ASN A 166 -11.95 -20.88 11.74
C ASN A 166 -12.21 -20.11 10.45
N ALA A 167 -11.23 -19.31 10.02
CA ALA A 167 -11.32 -18.62 8.72
C ALA A 167 -11.47 -19.61 7.54
N TYR A 168 -10.90 -20.80 7.67
CA TYR A 168 -10.99 -21.88 6.67
C TYR A 168 -12.43 -22.37 6.44
N ASP A 169 -13.30 -22.31 7.45
CA ASP A 169 -14.69 -22.75 7.36
C ASP A 169 -15.48 -21.95 6.30
N THR A 170 -15.08 -20.69 6.04
CA THR A 170 -15.77 -19.80 5.09
C THR A 170 -15.81 -20.35 3.67
N GLU A 171 -14.74 -21.01 3.21
CA GLU A 171 -14.68 -21.58 1.87
C GLU A 171 -15.70 -22.72 1.71
N GLN A 172 -15.77 -23.62 2.68
CA GLN A 172 -16.70 -24.75 2.65
C GLN A 172 -18.14 -24.29 2.75
N ILE A 173 -18.42 -23.35 3.65
CA ILE A 173 -19.77 -22.76 3.80
C ILE A 173 -20.18 -22.08 2.50
N ALA A 174 -19.31 -21.26 1.89
CA ALA A 174 -19.62 -20.59 0.63
C ALA A 174 -19.86 -21.59 -0.52
N LYS A 175 -19.06 -22.66 -0.62
CA LYS A 175 -19.25 -23.73 -1.62
C LYS A 175 -20.55 -24.51 -1.45
N SER A 176 -21.07 -24.61 -0.24
CA SER A 176 -22.34 -25.31 0.05
C SER A 176 -23.58 -24.52 -0.40
N LYS A 177 -23.45 -23.23 -0.72
CA LYS A 177 -24.54 -22.35 -1.11
C LYS A 177 -24.57 -22.09 -2.60
N LYS A 178 -25.75 -22.11 -3.21
CA LYS A 178 -25.92 -21.80 -4.63
C LYS A 178 -25.84 -20.31 -4.93
N ASN A 179 -26.25 -19.47 -3.99
CA ASN A 179 -26.25 -18.01 -4.08
C ASN A 179 -26.22 -17.41 -2.68
N ASN A 180 -26.28 -16.08 -2.57
CA ASN A 180 -26.29 -15.35 -1.32
C ASN A 180 -27.67 -15.21 -0.66
N GLU A 181 -28.69 -15.82 -1.24
CA GLU A 181 -30.08 -15.79 -0.73
C GLU A 181 -30.58 -14.37 -0.39
N GLY A 182 -30.12 -13.36 -1.14
CA GLY A 182 -30.51 -11.96 -0.92
C GLY A 182 -29.78 -11.26 0.24
N VAL A 183 -28.86 -11.93 0.94
CA VAL A 183 -28.04 -11.32 2.00
C VAL A 183 -26.85 -10.58 1.39
N TYR A 184 -26.71 -9.31 1.72
CA TYR A 184 -25.58 -8.48 1.29
C TYR A 184 -24.87 -7.89 2.50
N VAL A 185 -23.55 -7.92 2.47
CA VAL A 185 -22.71 -7.34 3.52
C VAL A 185 -21.77 -6.31 2.90
N VAL A 186 -21.82 -5.08 3.38
CA VAL A 186 -20.86 -4.03 3.07
C VAL A 186 -19.96 -3.85 4.29
N PRO A 187 -18.73 -4.40 4.29
CA PRO A 187 -17.88 -4.39 5.48
C PRO A 187 -17.10 -3.07 5.59
N ALA A 188 -17.79 -1.92 5.56
CA ALA A 188 -17.17 -0.61 5.67
C ALA A 188 -16.92 -0.21 7.12
N PHE A 189 -16.18 -1.03 7.88
CA PHE A 189 -15.94 -0.78 9.32
C PHE A 189 -15.14 0.49 9.58
N SER A 190 -14.24 0.83 8.67
CA SER A 190 -13.40 2.04 8.70
C SER A 190 -13.59 2.93 7.45
N GLY A 191 -14.79 2.87 6.86
CA GLY A 191 -15.08 3.55 5.60
C GLY A 191 -14.78 2.68 4.37
N MET A 192 -14.92 3.28 3.19
CA MET A 192 -14.68 2.62 1.91
C MET A 192 -13.44 3.22 1.23
N GLY A 193 -12.56 2.36 0.74
CA GLY A 193 -11.41 2.71 -0.09
C GLY A 193 -11.78 2.96 -1.55
N ALA A 194 -10.88 2.61 -2.45
CA ALA A 194 -11.09 2.75 -3.88
C ALA A 194 -12.33 1.96 -4.35
N PRO A 195 -13.13 2.46 -5.29
CA PRO A 195 -13.05 3.74 -5.96
C PRO A 195 -13.83 4.87 -5.26
N TYR A 196 -14.42 4.59 -4.12
CA TYR A 196 -15.38 5.49 -3.46
C TYR A 196 -14.71 6.56 -2.61
N TRP A 197 -13.68 6.19 -1.84
CA TRP A 197 -12.95 7.06 -0.91
C TRP A 197 -13.88 7.78 0.08
N ARG A 198 -14.78 7.00 0.73
CA ARG A 198 -15.79 7.47 1.67
C ARG A 198 -15.43 7.06 3.10
N PRO A 199 -14.75 7.89 3.87
CA PRO A 199 -14.36 7.58 5.25
C PRO A 199 -15.54 7.58 6.23
N ASP A 200 -16.64 8.23 5.85
CA ASP A 200 -17.89 8.35 6.59
C ASP A 200 -18.84 7.15 6.43
N THR A 201 -18.62 6.30 5.43
CA THR A 201 -19.42 5.10 5.21
C THR A 201 -19.26 4.12 6.38
N ARG A 202 -20.35 3.46 6.74
CA ARG A 202 -20.38 2.43 7.80
C ARG A 202 -20.82 1.09 7.22
N GLY A 203 -20.43 0.02 7.92
CA GLY A 203 -20.83 -1.34 7.56
C GLY A 203 -22.33 -1.52 7.62
N VAL A 204 -22.86 -2.28 6.67
CA VAL A 204 -24.29 -2.60 6.59
C VAL A 204 -24.43 -4.08 6.27
N ILE A 205 -25.35 -4.73 6.94
CA ILE A 205 -25.87 -6.04 6.55
C ILE A 205 -27.33 -5.83 6.16
N THR A 206 -27.70 -6.23 4.96
CA THR A 206 -29.07 -6.17 4.48
C THR A 206 -29.49 -7.52 3.94
N CYS A 207 -30.72 -7.87 4.19
CA CYS A 207 -31.34 -9.07 3.67
C CYS A 207 -32.71 -8.68 3.12
N LEU A 208 -32.90 -8.92 1.83
CA LEU A 208 -34.17 -8.71 1.16
C LEU A 208 -35.09 -9.94 1.25
N LEU A 209 -34.74 -10.92 2.06
CA LEU A 209 -35.63 -12.04 2.37
C LEU A 209 -36.79 -11.51 3.17
N TYR A 210 -37.88 -11.26 2.48
CA TYR A 210 -39.16 -10.99 3.08
C TYR A 210 -39.76 -12.31 3.52
N THR A 211 -39.85 -12.52 4.82
CA THR A 211 -40.79 -13.51 5.32
C THR A 211 -42.18 -12.87 5.26
N SER A 212 -43.03 -13.30 4.35
CA SER A 212 -44.43 -12.95 4.40
C SER A 212 -44.96 -13.15 5.81
N PRO A 213 -45.63 -12.15 6.39
CA PRO A 213 -46.42 -12.44 7.56
C PRO A 213 -47.50 -13.45 7.15
N SER A 214 -47.44 -14.59 7.78
CA SER A 214 -48.48 -15.61 7.70
C SER A 214 -49.80 -15.08 8.20
#